data_2e580d7a5b41f03dd03e0bbe58a41283
#
_entry.id   2e580d7a5b41f03dd03e0bbe58a41283
#
_cell.length_a   1.000
_cell.length_b   1.000
_cell.length_c   1.000
_cell.angle_alpha   90.00
_cell.angle_beta   90.00
_cell.angle_gamma   90.00
#
_symmetry.space_group_name_H-M   'P 1'
#
loop_
_entity.id
_entity.type
_entity.pdbx_description
1 polymer ?
#
loop_
_entity_poly.entity_id
_entity_poly.type
_entity_poly.pdbx_seq_one_letter_code
_entity_poly.pdbx_strand_id
1 'polypeptide(L)'
;MSKRRKTMTYFLKEDYEIYDSLPCSAVMFSVDDNYKIYYTNDTYNNGNFNQDNIIVEEECRKSFDDTIRSADTPKRLHFKSKNLSGDSIYICMFAVKLDDKHIFALLFDDSENKKKFMELENQCSKYIIALSATNEYFFEYDSQKDTNTIFYMSSIDNEMLERPVQNFMKNLDNNAYMFQEDTILLKSLKGRPVKDELTI
;
A
#
# COMPACT_ATOMS: atom_id res chain seq x y z
N MET A 1 -13.26 42.12 15.02
CA MET A 1 -13.83 41.58 13.76
C MET A 1 -14.19 40.12 13.98
N SER A 2 -15.47 39.85 14.21
CA SER A 2 -16.00 38.51 14.47
C SER A 2 -16.11 37.73 13.15
N LYS A 3 -15.30 36.66 12.97
CA LYS A 3 -15.51 35.72 11.89
C LYS A 3 -16.79 34.93 12.20
N ARG A 4 -17.87 35.25 11.49
CA ARG A 4 -19.10 34.47 11.53
C ARG A 4 -18.77 33.02 11.11
N ARG A 5 -18.87 32.10 12.06
CA ARG A 5 -18.97 30.65 11.78
C ARG A 5 -20.25 30.47 10.95
N LYS A 6 -20.10 30.14 9.68
CA LYS A 6 -21.22 29.63 8.89
C LYS A 6 -21.63 28.30 9.47
N THR A 7 -22.70 28.28 10.23
CA THR A 7 -23.36 27.06 10.68
C THR A 7 -23.87 26.36 9.44
N MET A 8 -23.46 25.13 9.22
CA MET A 8 -23.79 24.28 8.09
C MET A 8 -25.23 23.80 8.20
N THR A 9 -26.20 24.68 7.95
CA THR A 9 -27.63 24.37 8.13
C THR A 9 -28.34 24.08 6.78
N TYR A 10 -27.70 24.19 5.64
CA TYR A 10 -28.34 23.97 4.34
C TYR A 10 -27.34 23.42 3.31
N PHE A 11 -27.06 22.12 3.37
CA PHE A 11 -26.84 21.39 2.13
C PHE A 11 -28.21 21.07 1.57
N LEU A 12 -28.68 21.86 0.61
CA LEU A 12 -29.89 21.57 -0.14
C LEU A 12 -29.67 20.29 -0.95
N LYS A 13 -30.73 19.54 -1.20
CA LYS A 13 -30.70 18.32 -2.01
C LYS A 13 -30.01 18.51 -3.38
N GLU A 14 -30.08 19.72 -3.91
CA GLU A 14 -29.44 20.16 -5.16
C GLU A 14 -27.90 20.19 -5.09
N ASP A 15 -27.32 20.34 -3.89
CA ASP A 15 -25.86 20.33 -3.72
C ASP A 15 -25.26 18.91 -3.80
N TYR A 16 -26.08 17.86 -3.66
CA TYR A 16 -25.64 16.47 -3.69
C TYR A 16 -25.57 15.86 -5.09
N GLU A 17 -26.25 16.44 -6.10
CA GLU A 17 -26.27 15.93 -7.48
C GLU A 17 -24.86 15.80 -8.07
N ILE A 18 -23.93 16.69 -7.67
CA ILE A 18 -22.52 16.62 -8.09
C ILE A 18 -21.87 15.34 -7.56
N TYR A 19 -22.19 14.95 -6.34
CA TYR A 19 -21.61 13.75 -5.71
C TYR A 19 -22.24 12.46 -6.20
N ASP A 20 -23.53 12.51 -6.61
CA ASP A 20 -24.23 11.36 -7.19
C ASP A 20 -23.60 10.91 -8.52
N SER A 21 -23.06 11.86 -9.27
CA SER A 21 -22.38 11.58 -10.55
C SER A 21 -20.97 11.02 -10.44
N LEU A 22 -20.40 10.94 -9.22
CA LEU A 22 -19.03 10.43 -9.04
C LEU A 22 -18.93 8.93 -9.36
N PRO A 23 -17.91 8.50 -10.11
CA PRO A 23 -17.72 7.09 -10.47
C PRO A 23 -17.14 6.24 -9.32
N CYS A 24 -17.08 6.77 -8.11
CA CYS A 24 -16.58 6.12 -6.91
C CYS A 24 -17.58 6.27 -5.75
N SER A 25 -17.47 5.39 -4.78
CA SER A 25 -18.34 5.42 -3.59
C SER A 25 -18.08 6.66 -2.75
N ALA A 26 -19.07 7.53 -2.63
CA ALA A 26 -19.02 8.75 -1.83
C ALA A 26 -19.98 8.66 -0.65
N VAL A 27 -19.54 9.13 0.52
CA VAL A 27 -20.30 9.06 1.75
C VAL A 27 -20.05 10.29 2.62
N MET A 28 -21.10 10.73 3.36
CA MET A 28 -20.96 11.64 4.49
C MET A 28 -21.39 10.96 5.77
N PHE A 29 -20.60 11.08 6.81
CA PHE A 29 -20.87 10.45 8.09
C PHE A 29 -20.49 11.34 9.28
N SER A 30 -21.03 11.05 10.46
CA SER A 30 -20.70 11.75 11.70
C SER A 30 -19.60 11.02 12.48
N VAL A 31 -18.69 11.80 13.07
CA VAL A 31 -17.66 11.28 13.97
C VAL A 31 -18.24 10.96 15.36
N ASP A 32 -19.22 11.74 15.81
CA ASP A 32 -19.73 11.68 17.19
C ASP A 32 -20.84 10.64 17.37
N ASP A 33 -21.48 10.19 16.28
CA ASP A 33 -22.62 9.26 16.29
C ASP A 33 -22.25 7.88 15.72
N ASN A 34 -21.18 7.29 16.25
CA ASN A 34 -20.66 5.98 15.84
C ASN A 34 -20.50 5.82 14.32
N TYR A 35 -19.99 6.86 13.68
CA TYR A 35 -19.77 6.96 12.21
C TYR A 35 -21.04 6.75 11.39
N LYS A 36 -22.19 7.17 11.92
CA LYS A 36 -23.46 7.11 11.25
C LYS A 36 -23.43 7.85 9.93
N ILE A 37 -23.94 7.19 8.90
CA ILE A 37 -23.99 7.72 7.54
C ILE A 37 -25.24 8.60 7.38
N TYR A 38 -25.07 9.76 6.76
CA TYR A 38 -26.14 10.71 6.45
C TYR A 38 -26.37 10.86 4.95
N TYR A 39 -25.37 10.54 4.15
CA TYR A 39 -25.46 10.61 2.69
C TYR A 39 -24.62 9.52 2.06
N THR A 40 -25.12 8.95 0.98
CA THR A 40 -24.42 8.02 0.10
C THR A 40 -24.82 8.30 -1.35
N ASN A 41 -23.89 8.17 -2.28
CA ASN A 41 -24.22 8.22 -3.70
C ASN A 41 -24.62 6.85 -4.25
N ASP A 42 -25.09 6.81 -5.50
CA ASP A 42 -25.53 5.58 -6.15
C ASP A 42 -24.42 4.52 -6.25
N THR A 43 -23.18 4.94 -6.47
CA THR A 43 -22.04 4.02 -6.52
C THR A 43 -21.80 3.34 -5.17
N TYR A 44 -21.96 4.07 -4.06
CA TYR A 44 -21.89 3.50 -2.71
C TYR A 44 -23.06 2.53 -2.46
N ASN A 45 -24.28 2.92 -2.82
CA ASN A 45 -25.49 2.13 -2.60
C ASN A 45 -25.48 0.82 -3.39
N ASN A 46 -24.86 0.81 -4.57
CA ASN A 46 -24.66 -0.38 -5.40
C ASN A 46 -23.43 -1.19 -4.99
N GLY A 47 -22.59 -0.65 -4.11
CA GLY A 47 -21.40 -1.31 -3.56
C GLY A 47 -21.77 -2.28 -2.43
N ASN A 48 -20.78 -3.02 -1.98
CA ASN A 48 -20.93 -4.01 -0.90
C ASN A 48 -20.60 -3.40 0.48
N PHE A 49 -20.95 -2.13 0.72
CA PHE A 49 -20.69 -1.42 1.96
C PHE A 49 -21.92 -1.38 2.88
N ASN A 50 -21.66 -1.26 4.20
CA ASN A 50 -22.76 -1.07 5.15
C ASN A 50 -23.46 0.28 4.92
N GLN A 51 -24.80 0.29 4.97
CA GLN A 51 -25.61 1.46 4.62
C GLN A 51 -25.86 2.41 5.81
N ASP A 52 -25.74 1.93 7.04
CA ASP A 52 -26.09 2.71 8.23
C ASP A 52 -24.87 3.44 8.83
N ASN A 53 -23.73 2.73 8.92
CA ASN A 53 -22.53 3.23 9.57
C ASN A 53 -21.27 2.81 8.82
N ILE A 54 -20.21 3.62 8.92
CA ILE A 54 -18.87 3.15 8.56
C ILE A 54 -18.40 2.18 9.63
N ILE A 55 -18.29 0.90 9.27
CA ILE A 55 -17.81 -0.13 10.18
C ILE A 55 -16.29 -0.15 10.14
N VAL A 56 -15.66 0.01 11.32
CA VAL A 56 -14.20 -0.07 11.48
C VAL A 56 -13.91 -1.19 12.48
N GLU A 57 -13.09 -2.17 12.08
CA GLU A 57 -12.68 -3.24 12.98
C GLU A 57 -11.87 -2.69 14.15
N GLU A 58 -12.01 -3.30 15.33
CA GLU A 58 -11.50 -2.78 16.61
C GLU A 58 -10.00 -2.48 16.56
N GLU A 59 -9.22 -3.33 15.91
CA GLU A 59 -7.77 -3.17 15.77
C GLU A 59 -7.37 -1.88 15.00
N CYS A 60 -8.25 -1.38 14.13
CA CYS A 60 -8.02 -0.17 13.33
C CYS A 60 -8.65 1.07 13.94
N ARG A 61 -9.54 0.94 14.92
CA ARG A 61 -10.41 2.00 15.42
C ARG A 61 -9.63 3.22 15.93
N LYS A 62 -8.62 3.01 16.73
CA LYS A 62 -7.80 4.11 17.27
C LYS A 62 -7.12 4.93 16.18
N SER A 63 -6.46 4.26 15.24
CA SER A 63 -5.77 4.93 14.13
C SER A 63 -6.75 5.65 13.20
N PHE A 64 -7.93 5.07 13.00
CA PHE A 64 -9.01 5.66 12.24
C PHE A 64 -9.49 6.96 12.91
N ASP A 65 -9.81 6.93 14.21
CA ASP A 65 -10.25 8.09 14.97
C ASP A 65 -9.26 9.24 14.95
N ASP A 66 -7.98 8.95 15.22
CA ASP A 66 -6.92 9.94 15.24
C ASP A 66 -6.76 10.62 13.87
N THR A 67 -6.85 9.83 12.78
CA THR A 67 -6.74 10.34 11.42
C THR A 67 -7.95 11.19 11.03
N ILE A 68 -9.15 10.71 11.30
CA ILE A 68 -10.40 11.42 10.96
C ILE A 68 -10.51 12.74 11.73
N ARG A 69 -10.19 12.74 13.03
CA ARG A 69 -10.22 13.98 13.84
C ARG A 69 -9.22 15.02 13.38
N SER A 70 -8.14 14.62 12.71
CA SER A 70 -7.11 15.50 12.14
C SER A 70 -7.29 15.81 10.66
N ALA A 71 -8.42 15.44 10.03
CA ALA A 71 -8.66 15.55 8.60
C ALA A 71 -9.11 16.94 8.12
N ASP A 72 -8.51 18.02 8.66
CA ASP A 72 -8.75 19.40 8.20
C ASP A 72 -8.27 19.64 6.75
N THR A 73 -7.39 18.79 6.26
CA THR A 73 -7.00 18.63 4.86
C THR A 73 -7.29 17.20 4.42
N PRO A 74 -7.47 16.91 3.11
CA PRO A 74 -7.74 15.55 2.64
C PRO A 74 -6.71 14.55 3.17
N LYS A 75 -7.18 13.51 3.84
CA LYS A 75 -6.36 12.43 4.40
C LYS A 75 -6.70 11.12 3.72
N ARG A 76 -5.67 10.33 3.42
CA ARG A 76 -5.79 8.95 2.97
C ARG A 76 -5.59 8.02 4.15
N LEU A 77 -6.46 7.04 4.30
CA LEU A 77 -6.33 6.00 5.32
C LEU A 77 -6.76 4.65 4.78
N HIS A 78 -6.20 3.60 5.38
CA HIS A 78 -6.56 2.21 5.09
C HIS A 78 -7.01 1.56 6.38
N PHE A 79 -8.11 0.83 6.33
CA PHE A 79 -8.64 0.13 7.49
C PHE A 79 -9.40 -1.12 7.09
N LYS A 80 -9.59 -2.03 8.06
CA LYS A 80 -10.48 -3.17 7.91
C LYS A 80 -11.90 -2.80 8.28
N SER A 81 -12.83 -3.27 7.48
CA SER A 81 -14.26 -3.09 7.64
C SER A 81 -14.99 -4.41 7.40
N LYS A 82 -16.30 -4.38 7.55
CA LYS A 82 -17.15 -5.50 7.17
C LYS A 82 -18.10 -5.09 6.05
N ASN A 83 -18.24 -5.97 5.07
CA ASN A 83 -19.23 -5.81 4.01
C ASN A 83 -20.64 -6.16 4.50
N LEU A 84 -21.65 -6.06 3.61
CA LEU A 84 -23.04 -6.41 3.92
C LEU A 84 -23.24 -7.88 4.33
N SER A 85 -22.37 -8.78 3.86
CA SER A 85 -22.39 -10.20 4.21
C SER A 85 -21.69 -10.51 5.54
N GLY A 86 -21.01 -9.52 6.14
CA GLY A 86 -20.24 -9.68 7.37
C GLY A 86 -18.79 -10.10 7.16
N ASP A 87 -18.34 -10.25 5.91
CA ASP A 87 -16.94 -10.59 5.59
C ASP A 87 -16.03 -9.39 5.81
N SER A 88 -14.80 -9.65 6.28
CA SER A 88 -13.77 -8.61 6.39
C SER A 88 -13.30 -8.16 5.01
N ILE A 89 -13.33 -6.84 4.80
CA ILE A 89 -12.82 -6.16 3.61
C ILE A 89 -11.80 -5.09 4.00
N TYR A 90 -10.86 -4.80 3.10
CA TYR A 90 -9.95 -3.69 3.25
C TYR A 90 -10.45 -2.48 2.47
N ILE A 91 -10.55 -1.34 3.15
CA ILE A 91 -11.01 -0.09 2.55
C ILE A 91 -9.84 0.91 2.50
N CYS A 92 -9.65 1.50 1.32
CA CYS A 92 -8.90 2.74 1.15
C CYS A 92 -9.92 3.89 1.14
N MET A 93 -9.77 4.84 2.05
CA MET A 93 -10.66 6.00 2.18
C MET A 93 -9.86 7.30 2.03
N PHE A 94 -10.41 8.25 1.29
CA PHE A 94 -9.96 9.64 1.25
C PHE A 94 -11.01 10.49 1.96
N ALA A 95 -10.65 11.09 3.07
CA ALA A 95 -11.57 11.80 3.95
C ALA A 95 -11.15 13.25 4.15
N VAL A 96 -12.13 14.14 4.28
CA VAL A 96 -11.95 15.54 4.65
C VAL A 96 -13.06 15.98 5.58
N LYS A 97 -12.73 16.76 6.59
CA LYS A 97 -13.70 17.38 7.47
C LYS A 97 -14.50 18.45 6.75
N LEU A 98 -15.80 18.36 6.83
CA LEU A 98 -16.71 19.43 6.43
C LEU A 98 -16.94 20.42 7.58
N ASP A 99 -17.05 19.89 8.80
CA ASP A 99 -17.13 20.63 10.05
C ASP A 99 -16.63 19.78 11.23
N ASP A 100 -16.84 20.22 12.47
CA ASP A 100 -16.37 19.53 13.68
C ASP A 100 -16.99 18.12 13.87
N LYS A 101 -18.10 17.81 13.17
CA LYS A 101 -18.86 16.58 13.35
C LYS A 101 -18.98 15.74 12.08
N HIS A 102 -18.89 16.36 10.92
CA HIS A 102 -19.18 15.70 9.65
C HIS A 102 -17.94 15.56 8.78
N ILE A 103 -17.81 14.39 8.21
CA ILE A 103 -16.75 14.00 7.28
C ILE A 103 -17.38 13.70 5.92
N PHE A 104 -16.77 14.20 4.86
CA PHE A 104 -16.98 13.68 3.52
C PHE A 104 -15.85 12.72 3.17
N ALA A 105 -16.20 11.58 2.59
CA ALA A 105 -15.21 10.59 2.20
C ALA A 105 -15.54 9.89 0.88
N LEU A 106 -14.48 9.51 0.17
CA LEU A 106 -14.52 8.59 -0.96
C LEU A 106 -13.94 7.25 -0.51
N LEU A 107 -14.67 6.16 -0.78
CA LEU A 107 -14.29 4.80 -0.38
C LEU A 107 -14.00 3.92 -1.60
N PHE A 108 -12.98 3.10 -1.44
CA PHE A 108 -12.56 2.12 -2.44
C PHE A 108 -12.32 0.78 -1.73
N ASP A 109 -12.90 -0.29 -2.27
CA ASP A 109 -12.54 -1.65 -1.83
C ASP A 109 -11.12 -1.97 -2.35
N ASP A 110 -10.20 -2.15 -1.44
CA ASP A 110 -8.78 -2.42 -1.71
C ASP A 110 -8.39 -3.87 -1.34
N SER A 111 -9.38 -4.72 -1.11
CA SER A 111 -9.18 -6.10 -0.63
C SER A 111 -8.34 -6.94 -1.58
N GLU A 112 -8.55 -6.81 -2.89
CA GLU A 112 -7.80 -7.56 -3.89
C GLU A 112 -6.31 -7.17 -3.92
N ASN A 113 -6.02 -5.86 -3.90
CA ASN A 113 -4.64 -5.37 -3.86
C ASN A 113 -3.94 -5.80 -2.58
N LYS A 114 -4.64 -5.71 -1.43
CA LYS A 114 -4.10 -6.14 -0.14
C LYS A 114 -3.80 -7.63 -0.14
N LYS A 115 -4.67 -8.46 -0.73
CA LYS A 115 -4.45 -9.90 -0.86
C LYS A 115 -3.20 -10.19 -1.70
N LYS A 116 -3.07 -9.56 -2.87
CA LYS A 116 -1.88 -9.70 -3.72
C LYS A 116 -0.60 -9.30 -3.00
N PHE A 117 -0.64 -8.19 -2.25
CA PHE A 117 0.50 -7.74 -1.46
C PHE A 117 0.91 -8.78 -0.41
N MET A 118 -0.05 -9.32 0.35
CA MET A 118 0.22 -10.37 1.35
C MET A 118 0.76 -11.67 0.72
N GLU A 119 0.26 -12.05 -0.45
CA GLU A 119 0.78 -13.21 -1.19
C GLU A 119 2.23 -12.98 -1.59
N LEU A 120 2.57 -11.78 -2.07
CA LEU A 120 3.94 -11.41 -2.41
C LEU A 120 4.86 -11.41 -1.18
N GLU A 121 4.43 -10.82 -0.07
CA GLU A 121 5.19 -10.84 1.19
C GLU A 121 5.46 -12.28 1.66
N ASN A 122 4.46 -13.18 1.56
CA ASN A 122 4.62 -14.58 1.90
C ASN A 122 5.62 -15.30 0.97
N GLN A 123 5.61 -15.00 -0.32
CA GLN A 123 6.58 -15.56 -1.27
C GLN A 123 7.99 -15.06 -0.95
N CYS A 124 8.17 -13.76 -0.74
CA CYS A 124 9.47 -13.19 -0.34
C CYS A 124 10.00 -13.84 0.94
N SER A 125 9.13 -14.01 1.96
CA SER A 125 9.50 -14.67 3.21
C SER A 125 9.97 -16.12 3.01
N LYS A 126 9.30 -16.87 2.13
CA LYS A 126 9.73 -18.24 1.78
C LYS A 126 11.09 -18.26 1.11
N TYR A 127 11.35 -17.32 0.19
CA TYR A 127 12.67 -17.20 -0.45
C TYR A 127 13.76 -16.86 0.55
N ILE A 128 13.51 -15.93 1.48
CA ILE A 128 14.45 -15.58 2.54
C ILE A 128 14.77 -16.80 3.41
N ILE A 129 13.77 -17.59 3.82
CA ILE A 129 13.97 -18.81 4.60
C ILE A 129 14.80 -19.84 3.81
N ALA A 130 14.51 -20.04 2.53
CA ALA A 130 15.25 -20.97 1.68
C ALA A 130 16.71 -20.55 1.55
N LEU A 131 16.99 -19.27 1.29
CA LEU A 131 18.35 -18.73 1.23
C LEU A 131 19.11 -18.88 2.54
N SER A 132 18.44 -18.62 3.67
CA SER A 132 19.07 -18.79 4.99
C SER A 132 19.45 -20.24 5.29
N ALA A 133 18.67 -21.20 4.78
CA ALA A 133 18.94 -22.63 4.98
C ALA A 133 20.08 -23.18 4.12
N THR A 134 20.36 -22.55 2.97
CA THR A 134 21.38 -23.03 2.01
C THR A 134 22.72 -22.33 2.16
N ASN A 135 22.83 -21.25 2.95
CA ASN A 135 23.99 -20.34 3.01
C ASN A 135 24.37 -19.79 1.63
N GLU A 136 23.41 -19.67 0.74
CA GLU A 136 23.60 -19.13 -0.60
C GLU A 136 23.54 -17.60 -0.59
N TYR A 137 24.19 -16.99 -1.60
CA TYR A 137 24.12 -15.56 -1.85
C TYR A 137 23.15 -15.32 -3.00
N PHE A 138 22.33 -14.31 -2.86
CA PHE A 138 21.53 -13.78 -3.95
C PHE A 138 22.15 -12.47 -4.42
N PHE A 139 22.10 -12.17 -5.71
CA PHE A 139 22.59 -10.90 -6.22
C PHE A 139 21.64 -10.32 -7.26
N GLU A 140 21.60 -8.99 -7.29
CA GLU A 140 20.84 -8.19 -8.26
C GLU A 140 21.80 -7.23 -8.97
N TYR A 141 21.82 -7.27 -10.30
CA TYR A 141 22.67 -6.41 -11.12
C TYR A 141 21.87 -5.32 -11.82
N ASP A 142 22.13 -4.05 -11.45
CA ASP A 142 21.64 -2.86 -12.16
C ASP A 142 22.62 -2.50 -13.29
N SER A 143 22.24 -2.82 -14.51
CA SER A 143 23.07 -2.58 -15.69
C SER A 143 23.23 -1.09 -16.04
N GLN A 144 22.31 -0.23 -15.61
CA GLN A 144 22.38 1.21 -15.86
C GLN A 144 23.40 1.88 -14.93
N LYS A 145 23.45 1.43 -13.68
CA LYS A 145 24.39 1.96 -12.68
C LYS A 145 25.69 1.18 -12.57
N ASP A 146 25.82 0.06 -13.28
CA ASP A 146 26.92 -0.90 -13.12
C ASP A 146 27.14 -1.28 -11.66
N THR A 147 26.03 -1.58 -10.96
CA THR A 147 26.03 -1.92 -9.54
C THR A 147 25.48 -3.33 -9.36
N ASN A 148 26.21 -4.17 -8.65
CA ASN A 148 25.76 -5.47 -8.21
C ASN A 148 25.48 -5.43 -6.71
N THR A 149 24.25 -5.71 -6.29
CA THR A 149 23.89 -5.80 -4.87
C THR A 149 23.87 -7.26 -4.47
N ILE A 150 24.72 -7.63 -3.52
CA ILE A 150 24.80 -8.99 -2.98
C ILE A 150 23.97 -9.04 -1.71
N PHE A 151 23.04 -9.97 -1.66
CA PHE A 151 22.20 -10.25 -0.49
C PHE A 151 22.67 -11.54 0.17
N TYR A 152 22.81 -11.53 1.48
CA TYR A 152 23.23 -12.68 2.28
C TYR A 152 22.64 -12.63 3.69
N MET A 153 22.49 -13.80 4.29
CA MET A 153 22.01 -13.88 5.67
C MET A 153 23.18 -13.67 6.64
N SER A 154 22.99 -12.78 7.60
CA SER A 154 23.93 -12.63 8.72
C SER A 154 23.87 -13.88 9.60
N SER A 155 25.05 -14.45 9.90
CA SER A 155 25.14 -15.60 10.81
C SER A 155 24.97 -15.22 12.28
N ILE A 156 24.92 -13.93 12.61
CA ILE A 156 24.87 -13.42 13.99
C ILE A 156 23.43 -13.19 14.43
N ASP A 157 22.66 -12.48 13.63
CA ASP A 157 21.30 -12.01 13.96
C ASP A 157 20.22 -12.58 13.05
N ASN A 158 20.61 -13.38 12.06
CA ASN A 158 19.73 -13.99 11.07
C ASN A 158 18.93 -12.93 10.26
N GLU A 159 19.53 -11.76 10.05
CA GLU A 159 18.97 -10.69 9.21
C GLU A 159 19.55 -10.77 7.80
N MET A 160 18.74 -10.37 6.82
CA MET A 160 19.21 -10.23 5.46
C MET A 160 20.00 -8.92 5.31
N LEU A 161 21.27 -9.04 4.96
CA LEU A 161 22.16 -7.92 4.70
C LEU A 161 22.32 -7.71 3.20
N GLU A 162 22.51 -6.46 2.79
CA GLU A 162 22.80 -6.09 1.42
C GLU A 162 24.15 -5.40 1.31
N ARG A 163 24.88 -5.73 0.26
CA ARG A 163 26.18 -5.14 -0.03
C ARG A 163 26.26 -4.68 -1.48
N PRO A 164 26.13 -3.39 -1.77
CA PRO A 164 26.29 -2.87 -3.12
C PRO A 164 27.77 -2.83 -3.53
N VAL A 165 28.06 -3.33 -4.72
CA VAL A 165 29.38 -3.32 -5.36
C VAL A 165 29.31 -2.44 -6.61
N GLN A 166 29.88 -1.27 -6.54
CA GLN A 166 29.91 -0.27 -7.62
C GLN A 166 30.91 -0.66 -8.71
N ASN A 167 30.63 -0.25 -9.95
CA ASN A 167 31.46 -0.55 -11.12
C ASN A 167 31.73 -2.06 -11.29
N PHE A 168 30.72 -2.86 -11.04
CA PHE A 168 30.84 -4.32 -10.96
C PHE A 168 31.42 -4.92 -12.25
N MET A 169 30.81 -4.61 -13.41
CA MET A 169 31.26 -5.13 -14.69
C MET A 169 32.61 -4.57 -15.14
N LYS A 170 32.96 -3.33 -14.71
CA LYS A 170 34.28 -2.73 -15.00
C LYS A 170 35.39 -3.43 -14.24
N ASN A 171 35.09 -3.87 -13.01
CA ASN A 171 36.06 -4.47 -12.10
C ASN A 171 35.91 -5.98 -11.97
N LEU A 172 35.23 -6.62 -12.91
CA LEU A 172 34.86 -8.04 -12.83
C LEU A 172 36.10 -8.95 -12.67
N ASP A 173 37.22 -8.62 -13.34
CA ASP A 173 38.47 -9.38 -13.25
C ASP A 173 39.15 -9.31 -11.87
N ASN A 174 38.85 -8.27 -11.11
CA ASN A 174 39.40 -8.04 -9.77
C ASN A 174 38.44 -8.44 -8.65
N ASN A 175 37.30 -9.03 -9.01
CA ASN A 175 36.24 -9.35 -8.05
C ASN A 175 36.55 -10.69 -7.36
N ALA A 176 37.04 -10.64 -6.13
CA ALA A 176 37.46 -11.80 -5.34
C ALA A 176 36.26 -12.73 -4.93
N TYR A 177 35.05 -12.35 -5.25
CA TYR A 177 33.84 -13.08 -4.84
C TYR A 177 33.27 -13.99 -5.95
N MET A 178 33.92 -14.04 -7.12
CA MET A 178 33.43 -14.82 -8.24
C MET A 178 34.48 -15.81 -8.73
N PHE A 179 34.03 -17.00 -9.12
CA PHE A 179 34.85 -17.96 -9.83
C PHE A 179 35.18 -17.45 -11.23
N GLN A 180 36.34 -17.81 -11.74
CA GLN A 180 36.82 -17.35 -13.06
C GLN A 180 35.84 -17.74 -14.18
N GLU A 181 35.19 -18.89 -14.08
CA GLU A 181 34.22 -19.42 -15.03
C GLU A 181 32.97 -18.53 -15.09
N ASP A 182 32.43 -18.11 -13.94
CA ASP A 182 31.28 -17.21 -13.84
C ASP A 182 31.60 -15.82 -14.39
N THR A 183 32.82 -15.36 -14.19
CA THR A 183 33.33 -14.11 -14.76
C THR A 183 33.29 -14.11 -16.29
N ILE A 184 33.70 -15.21 -16.92
CA ILE A 184 33.66 -15.41 -18.39
C ILE A 184 32.21 -15.42 -18.87
N LEU A 185 31.33 -16.13 -18.19
CA LEU A 185 29.91 -16.19 -18.52
C LEU A 185 29.25 -14.82 -18.48
N LEU A 186 29.42 -14.06 -17.38
CA LEU A 186 28.87 -12.71 -17.23
C LEU A 186 29.41 -11.72 -18.28
N LYS A 187 30.69 -11.81 -18.63
CA LYS A 187 31.26 -11.00 -19.73
C LYS A 187 30.60 -11.31 -21.08
N SER A 188 30.23 -12.56 -21.32
CA SER A 188 29.55 -12.98 -22.54
C SER A 188 28.11 -12.43 -22.64
N LEU A 189 27.50 -12.09 -21.52
CA LEU A 189 26.13 -11.55 -21.43
C LEU A 189 26.11 -10.02 -21.57
N LYS A 190 27.24 -9.34 -21.47
CA LYS A 190 27.35 -7.89 -21.59
C LYS A 190 26.79 -7.40 -22.93
N GLY A 191 25.73 -6.60 -22.88
CA GLY A 191 25.09 -6.02 -24.07
C GLY A 191 23.99 -6.86 -24.70
N ARG A 192 23.63 -8.02 -24.12
CA ARG A 192 22.43 -8.76 -24.51
C ARG A 192 21.24 -8.27 -23.68
N PRO A 193 20.08 -7.99 -24.31
CA PRO A 193 18.87 -7.75 -23.53
C PRO A 193 18.55 -9.05 -22.77
N VAL A 194 18.51 -8.99 -21.45
CA VAL A 194 18.12 -10.14 -20.61
C VAL A 194 16.64 -10.38 -20.85
N LYS A 195 16.33 -11.36 -21.69
CA LYS A 195 14.97 -11.84 -21.95
C LYS A 195 14.65 -13.14 -21.23
N ASP A 196 15.65 -13.84 -20.70
CA ASP A 196 15.47 -15.13 -20.07
C ASP A 196 15.99 -15.10 -18.63
N GLU A 197 15.22 -15.66 -17.73
CA GLU A 197 15.63 -15.94 -16.36
C GLU A 197 16.80 -16.92 -16.40
N LEU A 198 17.99 -16.47 -16.04
CA LEU A 198 19.14 -17.36 -15.84
C LEU A 198 18.95 -18.05 -14.48
N THR A 199 18.52 -19.30 -14.53
CA THR A 199 18.67 -20.23 -13.40
C THR A 199 20.12 -20.75 -13.45
N ILE A 200 20.93 -20.33 -12.49
CA ILE A 200 22.28 -20.90 -12.25
C ILE A 200 22.17 -21.97 -11.20
#